data_64836af63112363cdf1e29a4a260176d
#
_entry.id   64836af63112363cdf1e29a4a260176d
#
_cell.length_a   1.000
_cell.length_b   1.000
_cell.length_c   1.000
_cell.angle_alpha   90.00
_cell.angle_beta   90.00
_cell.angle_gamma   90.00
#
_symmetry.space_group_name_H-M   'P 1'
#
loop_
_entity.id
_entity.type
_entity.pdbx_description
1 polymer ?
#
loop_
_entity_poly.entity_id
_entity_poly.type
_entity_poly.pdbx_seq_one_letter_code
_entity_poly.pdbx_strand_id
1 'polypeptide(L)'
;SSLESSEEQVQQGTATVISTLVKNEETDAAPAQAPQVQVETTAPSSAAAVPASATNLGNALSELVSAKFAGGAQADTEREEWAQDVSKKLKAALNSYGLQASVLGTRLTPNGCLVRLAGSDRLRVEDIENKRMQLLTTHAINLVTVQPKPGEIVVTIAGAKRQAVSLWELWSRREINRNVAGINTSFLLGLQEINGSLLYLNLGSEFGGLSSHEPHSLVAGATGSGKSVLIQALLLDIAATNPKELAQIILIDPKMGVDYAPLADLPHMRDEIVTTKEKASEVLEALVQEMEDRYRAFAKARTRDLPTYNSKASPEERLPMVFLVHDEFADWMLDDEYKASVGAAVQRLGVKARAAGIHLIFAAQRPDKDVMPMQLRENLGNRLILKVSSEATSKIALDRPGAELLLGRGHLAAKLNGEQGLVFAQAPFLSDQDIEAAVEAISEDNLKASV
;
A
#
# COMPACT_ATOMS: atom_id res chain seq x y z
N SER A 1 50.05 -6.19 -41.96
CA SER A 1 50.83 -5.11 -41.40
C SER A 1 49.95 -4.23 -40.52
N SER A 2 50.30 -4.14 -39.28
CA SER A 2 49.86 -3.18 -38.29
C SER A 2 48.37 -3.29 -37.85
N LEU A 3 48.08 -4.25 -36.96
CA LEU A 3 47.06 -4.23 -35.89
C LEU A 3 47.11 -5.53 -35.08
N GLU A 4 48.28 -5.90 -34.58
CA GLU A 4 48.49 -6.97 -33.63
C GLU A 4 49.66 -6.56 -32.71
N SER A 5 49.41 -5.69 -31.74
CA SER A 5 50.34 -5.45 -30.63
C SER A 5 49.77 -4.45 -29.63
N SER A 6 48.75 -4.83 -28.89
CA SER A 6 48.31 -4.08 -27.67
C SER A 6 47.39 -4.87 -26.71
N GLU A 7 47.51 -6.20 -26.66
CA GLU A 7 46.76 -7.02 -25.68
C GLU A 7 47.65 -7.85 -24.74
N GLU A 8 48.92 -7.49 -24.54
CA GLU A 8 49.83 -8.27 -23.66
C GLU A 8 50.51 -7.47 -22.53
N GLN A 9 49.89 -6.41 -22.00
CA GLN A 9 50.46 -5.64 -20.89
C GLN A 9 49.51 -5.25 -19.76
N VAL A 10 48.45 -5.99 -19.47
CA VAL A 10 47.60 -5.77 -18.27
C VAL A 10 47.33 -7.08 -17.49
N GLN A 11 48.29 -7.95 -17.37
CA GLN A 11 48.20 -9.14 -16.49
C GLN A 11 49.47 -9.41 -15.70
N GLN A 12 50.05 -8.41 -15.06
CA GLN A 12 51.05 -8.59 -14.00
C GLN A 12 51.01 -7.44 -13.03
N GLY A 13 50.16 -7.54 -12.00
CA GLY A 13 50.16 -6.50 -10.97
C GLY A 13 49.09 -6.63 -9.87
N THR A 14 48.70 -7.85 -9.47
CA THR A 14 47.91 -8.03 -8.22
C THR A 14 48.02 -9.45 -7.68
N ALA A 15 49.23 -9.82 -7.28
CA ALA A 15 49.44 -11.05 -6.51
C ALA A 15 50.66 -10.87 -5.62
N THR A 16 50.60 -10.01 -4.64
CA THR A 16 51.55 -10.04 -3.50
C THR A 16 50.99 -9.05 -2.44
N VAL A 17 50.17 -9.49 -1.56
CA VAL A 17 49.96 -9.08 -0.15
C VAL A 17 48.80 -9.91 0.42
N ILE A 18 48.97 -11.13 0.77
CA ILE A 18 48.29 -11.86 1.86
C ILE A 18 49.11 -13.14 2.10
N SER A 19 50.20 -13.04 2.83
CA SER A 19 50.78 -14.18 3.51
C SER A 19 51.72 -13.66 4.61
N THR A 20 51.17 -13.28 5.72
CA THR A 20 51.83 -13.25 7.03
C THR A 20 50.75 -12.93 8.07
N LEU A 21 50.37 -13.97 8.80
CA LEU A 21 49.83 -13.95 10.16
C LEU A 21 48.91 -15.16 10.40
N VAL A 22 49.51 -16.35 10.43
CA VAL A 22 48.96 -17.46 11.22
C VAL A 22 50.19 -18.19 11.83
N LYS A 23 50.45 -17.97 13.08
CA LYS A 23 51.13 -18.94 13.96
C LYS A 23 50.81 -18.64 15.43
N ASN A 24 50.27 -19.67 16.06
CA ASN A 24 50.25 -20.02 17.51
C ASN A 24 49.27 -19.22 18.39
N GLU A 25 48.27 -19.93 19.00
CA GLU A 25 48.52 -20.76 20.21
C GLU A 25 47.34 -21.71 20.43
N GLU A 26 47.67 -22.98 20.59
CA GLU A 26 46.84 -24.01 21.23
C GLU A 26 46.80 -23.73 22.74
N THR A 27 45.63 -23.57 23.31
CA THR A 27 45.37 -23.81 24.73
C THR A 27 44.02 -24.47 24.93
N ASP A 28 44.10 -25.62 25.56
CA ASP A 28 43.06 -26.50 26.09
C ASP A 28 41.95 -25.72 26.84
N ALA A 29 40.70 -25.91 26.47
CA ALA A 29 39.56 -25.63 27.34
C ALA A 29 38.33 -26.48 26.97
N ALA A 30 37.75 -27.08 27.96
CA ALA A 30 36.64 -28.03 27.99
C ALA A 30 35.35 -27.56 27.26
N PRO A 31 34.42 -28.48 26.91
CA PRO A 31 33.27 -28.18 26.05
C PRO A 31 32.27 -27.23 26.72
N ALA A 32 32.09 -26.07 26.10
CA ALA A 32 31.07 -25.10 26.51
C ALA A 32 29.65 -25.61 26.14
N GLN A 33 28.79 -25.55 27.11
CA GLN A 33 27.34 -25.81 27.00
C GLN A 33 26.71 -24.98 25.89
N ALA A 34 25.81 -25.59 25.12
CA ALA A 34 24.99 -24.93 24.12
C ALA A 34 24.24 -23.73 24.71
N PRO A 35 24.14 -22.61 23.98
CA PRO A 35 23.36 -21.46 24.45
C PRO A 35 21.88 -21.84 24.53
N GLN A 36 21.31 -21.74 25.72
CA GLN A 36 19.87 -21.77 25.93
C GLN A 36 19.27 -20.56 25.21
N VAL A 37 18.47 -20.83 24.18
CA VAL A 37 17.61 -19.86 23.55
C VAL A 37 16.59 -19.38 24.57
N GLN A 38 16.79 -18.20 25.10
CA GLN A 38 15.77 -17.49 25.87
C GLN A 38 14.65 -17.16 24.90
N VAL A 39 13.50 -17.78 25.07
CA VAL A 39 12.24 -17.39 24.44
C VAL A 39 11.86 -16.07 25.08
N GLU A 40 12.16 -14.96 24.40
CA GLU A 40 11.49 -13.70 24.69
C GLU A 40 10.01 -13.85 24.33
N THR A 41 9.22 -14.23 25.33
CA THR A 41 7.80 -13.96 25.35
C THR A 41 7.63 -12.46 25.51
N THR A 42 7.57 -11.73 24.38
CA THR A 42 7.01 -10.39 24.39
C THR A 42 5.52 -10.53 24.69
N ALA A 43 5.19 -10.47 25.97
CA ALA A 43 3.82 -10.21 26.43
C ALA A 43 3.34 -8.94 25.72
N PRO A 44 2.05 -8.86 25.34
CA PRO A 44 1.49 -7.61 24.85
C PRO A 44 1.70 -6.56 25.94
N SER A 45 2.51 -5.55 25.63
CA SER A 45 2.72 -4.39 26.48
C SER A 45 1.35 -3.86 26.88
N SER A 46 1.13 -3.78 28.18
CA SER A 46 0.00 -3.12 28.81
C SER A 46 -0.34 -1.83 28.07
N ALA A 47 -1.63 -1.53 27.96
CA ALA A 47 -2.15 -0.29 27.43
C ALA A 47 -1.31 0.89 27.84
N ALA A 48 -0.32 1.24 27.02
CA ALA A 48 0.40 2.49 27.14
C ALA A 48 -0.58 3.58 26.73
N ALA A 49 -0.84 4.50 27.63
CA ALA A 49 -1.55 5.75 27.34
C ALA A 49 -1.02 6.30 26.02
N VAL A 50 -1.91 6.53 25.05
CA VAL A 50 -1.61 7.14 23.77
C VAL A 50 -0.80 8.41 24.06
N PRO A 51 0.44 8.55 23.58
CA PRO A 51 1.15 9.81 23.73
C PRO A 51 0.35 10.88 22.97
N ALA A 52 0.01 11.96 23.66
CA ALA A 52 -0.79 13.09 23.19
C ALA A 52 -0.19 13.86 21.98
N SER A 53 0.80 13.30 21.27
CA SER A 53 1.53 13.93 20.17
C SER A 53 1.34 13.27 18.80
N ALA A 54 0.50 12.23 18.66
CA ALA A 54 0.45 11.42 17.44
C ALA A 54 -0.58 11.87 16.40
N THR A 55 -1.54 12.73 16.71
CA THR A 55 -2.58 13.12 15.76
C THR A 55 -2.53 14.61 15.45
N ASN A 56 -1.83 14.98 14.38
CA ASN A 56 -1.98 16.29 13.73
C ASN A 56 -3.22 16.33 12.80
N LEU A 57 -4.24 15.58 13.12
CA LEU A 57 -5.59 15.76 12.58
C LEU A 57 -6.18 17.04 13.16
N GLY A 58 -7.14 17.66 12.48
CA GLY A 58 -7.86 18.79 13.01
C GLY A 58 -8.55 18.49 14.35
N ASN A 59 -8.92 19.49 15.09
CA ASN A 59 -9.45 19.33 16.46
C ASN A 59 -10.76 18.53 16.49
N ALA A 60 -11.74 18.87 15.62
CA ALA A 60 -13.02 18.18 15.57
C ALA A 60 -12.84 16.71 15.18
N LEU A 61 -11.97 16.43 14.18
CA LEU A 61 -11.68 15.08 13.77
C LEU A 61 -10.93 14.28 14.85
N SER A 62 -9.99 14.90 15.58
CA SER A 62 -9.26 14.25 16.68
C SER A 62 -10.19 13.87 17.84
N GLU A 63 -11.14 14.73 18.18
CA GLU A 63 -12.16 14.43 19.18
C GLU A 63 -13.06 13.26 18.74
N LEU A 64 -13.47 13.26 17.48
CA LEU A 64 -14.29 12.18 16.90
C LEU A 64 -13.53 10.84 16.89
N VAL A 65 -12.26 10.81 16.48
CA VAL A 65 -11.40 9.62 16.52
C VAL A 65 -11.31 9.09 17.94
N SER A 66 -11.08 9.95 18.91
CA SER A 66 -10.99 9.56 20.33
C SER A 66 -12.30 8.98 20.84
N ALA A 67 -13.45 9.57 20.46
CA ALA A 67 -14.77 9.08 20.86
C ALA A 67 -15.11 7.72 20.23
N LYS A 68 -14.80 7.53 18.96
CA LYS A 68 -15.09 6.31 18.20
C LYS A 68 -14.16 5.14 18.58
N PHE A 69 -12.93 5.43 18.99
CA PHE A 69 -11.90 4.44 19.35
C PHE A 69 -11.73 4.25 20.88
N ALA A 70 -12.61 4.77 21.70
CA ALA A 70 -12.53 4.66 23.18
C ALA A 70 -12.59 3.21 23.73
N GLY A 71 -12.79 2.20 22.89
CA GLY A 71 -12.74 0.78 23.24
C GLY A 71 -11.44 0.14 22.76
N GLY A 72 -10.44 0.00 23.63
CA GLY A 72 -9.21 -0.72 23.30
C GLY A 72 -9.48 -2.13 22.76
N ALA A 73 -8.55 -2.64 21.94
CA ALA A 73 -8.60 -3.99 21.41
C ALA A 73 -8.76 -5.01 22.55
N GLN A 74 -9.91 -5.68 22.64
CA GLN A 74 -10.07 -6.82 23.53
C GLN A 74 -9.18 -7.95 23.06
N ALA A 75 -8.42 -8.54 23.98
CA ALA A 75 -7.65 -9.75 23.69
C ALA A 75 -8.61 -10.83 23.17
N ASP A 76 -8.38 -11.31 21.95
CA ASP A 76 -9.22 -12.34 21.33
C ASP A 76 -8.59 -13.72 21.58
N THR A 77 -8.72 -14.19 22.80
CA THR A 77 -8.13 -15.46 23.26
C THR A 77 -8.57 -16.64 22.39
N GLU A 78 -9.84 -16.67 21.94
CA GLU A 78 -10.35 -17.73 21.06
C GLU A 78 -9.58 -17.77 19.73
N ARG A 79 -9.30 -16.61 19.13
CA ARG A 79 -8.54 -16.53 17.88
C ARG A 79 -7.05 -16.82 18.08
N GLU A 80 -6.48 -16.45 19.22
CA GLU A 80 -5.09 -16.78 19.57
C GLU A 80 -4.91 -18.30 19.73
N GLU A 81 -5.81 -18.97 20.45
CA GLU A 81 -5.81 -20.44 20.59
C GLU A 81 -5.99 -21.12 19.23
N TRP A 82 -6.93 -20.64 18.41
CA TRP A 82 -7.11 -21.14 17.06
C TRP A 82 -5.84 -20.99 16.21
N ALA A 83 -5.15 -19.85 16.27
CA ALA A 83 -3.93 -19.61 15.51
C ALA A 83 -2.79 -20.56 15.89
N GLN A 84 -2.67 -20.85 17.20
CA GLN A 84 -1.70 -21.83 17.70
C GLN A 84 -2.04 -23.26 17.24
N ASP A 85 -3.32 -23.64 17.30
CA ASP A 85 -3.76 -24.95 16.85
C ASP A 85 -3.55 -25.17 15.35
N VAL A 86 -3.96 -24.21 14.52
CA VAL A 86 -3.80 -24.31 13.05
C VAL A 86 -2.33 -24.30 12.65
N SER A 87 -1.47 -23.60 13.37
CA SER A 87 -0.02 -23.62 13.15
C SER A 87 0.57 -25.01 13.42
N LYS A 88 0.16 -25.68 14.50
CA LYS A 88 0.56 -27.07 14.80
C LYS A 88 0.06 -28.04 13.74
N LYS A 89 -1.20 -27.88 13.31
CA LYS A 89 -1.81 -28.69 12.23
C LYS A 89 -1.07 -28.50 10.91
N LEU A 90 -0.72 -27.26 10.54
CA LEU A 90 0.06 -26.98 9.33
C LEU A 90 1.40 -27.70 9.35
N LYS A 91 2.16 -27.59 10.46
CA LYS A 91 3.44 -28.28 10.63
C LYS A 91 3.29 -29.80 10.47
N ALA A 92 2.31 -30.40 11.14
CA ALA A 92 2.05 -31.83 11.07
C ALA A 92 1.69 -32.27 9.64
N ALA A 93 0.82 -31.51 8.95
CA ALA A 93 0.43 -31.78 7.57
C ALA A 93 1.62 -31.70 6.61
N LEU A 94 2.43 -30.64 6.67
CA LEU A 94 3.61 -30.50 5.81
C LEU A 94 4.60 -31.65 6.05
N ASN A 95 4.86 -32.00 7.29
CA ASN A 95 5.74 -33.13 7.61
C ASN A 95 5.20 -34.46 7.09
N SER A 96 3.87 -34.69 7.12
CA SER A 96 3.26 -35.91 6.55
C SER A 96 3.40 -35.98 5.01
N TYR A 97 3.57 -34.86 4.35
CA TYR A 97 3.88 -34.78 2.92
C TYR A 97 5.38 -34.87 2.60
N GLY A 98 6.22 -35.14 3.61
CA GLY A 98 7.68 -35.18 3.46
C GLY A 98 8.36 -33.81 3.39
N LEU A 99 7.61 -32.73 3.62
CA LEU A 99 8.11 -31.35 3.67
C LEU A 99 8.51 -31.03 5.11
N GLN A 100 9.79 -31.06 5.44
CA GLN A 100 10.29 -30.79 6.79
C GLN A 100 10.08 -29.32 7.15
N ALA A 101 9.04 -29.03 7.90
CA ALA A 101 8.68 -27.69 8.33
C ALA A 101 9.00 -27.45 9.81
N SER A 102 9.64 -26.34 10.12
CA SER A 102 9.89 -25.85 11.47
C SER A 102 9.22 -24.49 11.64
N VAL A 103 8.31 -24.37 12.62
CA VAL A 103 7.61 -23.12 12.92
C VAL A 103 8.49 -22.21 13.76
N LEU A 104 8.73 -21.00 13.28
CA LEU A 104 9.43 -19.93 13.99
C LEU A 104 8.50 -19.07 14.85
N GLY A 105 7.26 -18.96 14.45
CA GLY A 105 6.26 -18.18 15.17
C GLY A 105 4.93 -18.11 14.45
N THR A 106 3.90 -17.66 15.18
CA THR A 106 2.53 -17.48 14.68
C THR A 106 2.05 -16.11 15.12
N ARG A 107 1.31 -15.43 14.25
CA ARG A 107 0.75 -14.12 14.52
C ARG A 107 -0.69 -14.04 14.01
N LEU A 108 -1.59 -13.48 14.82
CA LEU A 108 -2.94 -13.12 14.37
C LEU A 108 -2.90 -11.96 13.37
N THR A 109 -3.77 -12.05 12.37
CA THR A 109 -4.07 -10.97 11.43
C THR A 109 -5.58 -10.74 11.39
N PRO A 110 -6.07 -9.62 10.85
CA PRO A 110 -7.52 -9.41 10.69
C PRO A 110 -8.20 -10.52 9.89
N ASN A 111 -7.47 -11.13 8.96
CA ASN A 111 -7.99 -12.15 8.05
C ASN A 111 -7.83 -13.60 8.54
N GLY A 112 -7.00 -13.82 9.57
CA GLY A 112 -6.68 -15.16 10.06
C GLY A 112 -5.39 -15.17 10.86
N CYS A 113 -4.38 -15.92 10.41
CA CYS A 113 -3.06 -15.90 11.03
C CYS A 113 -1.93 -16.04 10.00
N LEU A 114 -0.77 -15.52 10.35
CA LEU A 114 0.51 -15.79 9.71
C LEU A 114 1.26 -16.87 10.50
N VAL A 115 1.81 -17.84 9.78
CA VAL A 115 2.73 -18.83 10.32
C VAL A 115 4.08 -18.64 9.64
N ARG A 116 5.13 -18.37 10.42
CA ARG A 116 6.49 -18.22 9.94
C ARG A 116 7.19 -19.58 10.04
N LEU A 117 7.67 -20.05 8.90
CA LEU A 117 8.42 -21.31 8.79
C LEU A 117 9.88 -21.00 8.54
N ALA A 118 10.80 -21.76 9.15
CA ALA A 118 12.22 -21.64 8.88
C ALA A 118 12.52 -22.00 7.43
N GLY A 119 13.30 -21.16 6.74
CA GLY A 119 13.83 -21.47 5.42
C GLY A 119 14.77 -22.69 5.49
N SER A 120 14.72 -23.55 4.48
CA SER A 120 15.63 -24.69 4.33
C SER A 120 15.76 -25.09 2.85
N ASP A 121 16.85 -25.76 2.49
CA ASP A 121 17.05 -26.26 1.13
C ASP A 121 16.03 -27.33 0.72
N ARG A 122 15.26 -27.86 1.67
CA ARG A 122 14.26 -28.92 1.46
C ARG A 122 12.82 -28.44 1.52
N LEU A 123 12.58 -27.14 1.72
CA LEU A 123 11.25 -26.56 1.78
C LEU A 123 11.18 -25.34 0.87
N ARG A 124 10.49 -25.45 -0.25
CA ARG A 124 10.31 -24.37 -1.22
C ARG A 124 8.89 -23.79 -1.10
N VAL A 125 8.72 -22.53 -1.53
CA VAL A 125 7.43 -21.88 -1.62
C VAL A 125 6.44 -22.69 -2.47
N GLU A 126 6.91 -23.13 -3.64
CA GLU A 126 6.10 -23.91 -4.60
C GLU A 126 5.64 -25.25 -4.03
N ASP A 127 6.46 -25.91 -3.20
CA ASP A 127 6.11 -27.17 -2.56
C ASP A 127 4.90 -27.01 -1.64
N ILE A 128 4.85 -25.90 -0.89
CA ILE A 128 3.71 -25.57 -0.02
C ILE A 128 2.49 -25.17 -0.84
N GLU A 129 2.66 -24.32 -1.86
CA GLU A 129 1.58 -23.88 -2.74
C GLU A 129 0.93 -25.05 -3.48
N ASN A 130 1.70 -26.02 -3.95
CA ASN A 130 1.20 -27.24 -4.61
C ASN A 130 0.35 -28.12 -3.67
N LYS A 131 0.48 -27.97 -2.34
CA LYS A 131 -0.33 -28.67 -1.35
C LYS A 131 -1.61 -27.95 -0.93
N ARG A 132 -1.87 -26.75 -1.47
CA ARG A 132 -3.02 -25.91 -1.12
C ARG A 132 -4.35 -26.67 -1.06
N MET A 133 -4.67 -27.41 -2.11
CA MET A 133 -5.93 -28.18 -2.17
C MET A 133 -5.97 -29.33 -1.15
N GLN A 134 -4.85 -30.03 -0.96
CA GLN A 134 -4.75 -31.10 0.03
C GLN A 134 -4.84 -30.55 1.46
N LEU A 135 -4.19 -29.42 1.74
CA LEU A 135 -4.29 -28.74 3.03
C LEU A 135 -5.74 -28.33 3.36
N LEU A 136 -6.46 -27.82 2.35
CA LEU A 136 -7.87 -27.44 2.51
C LEU A 136 -8.76 -28.67 2.72
N THR A 137 -8.69 -29.68 1.84
CA THR A 137 -9.62 -30.80 1.82
C THR A 137 -9.38 -31.82 2.93
N THR A 138 -8.12 -32.05 3.31
CA THR A 138 -7.73 -33.07 4.30
C THR A 138 -7.57 -32.52 5.69
N HIS A 139 -7.07 -31.29 5.81
CA HIS A 139 -6.71 -30.70 7.12
C HIS A 139 -7.56 -29.48 7.50
N ALA A 140 -8.50 -29.07 6.64
CA ALA A 140 -9.30 -27.84 6.81
C ALA A 140 -8.44 -26.57 6.99
N ILE A 141 -7.26 -26.54 6.35
CA ILE A 141 -6.35 -25.39 6.36
C ILE A 141 -6.52 -24.61 5.05
N ASN A 142 -7.14 -23.45 5.12
CA ASN A 142 -7.34 -22.57 3.96
C ASN A 142 -6.11 -21.67 3.76
N LEU A 143 -5.18 -22.12 2.94
CA LEU A 143 -3.97 -21.39 2.59
C LEU A 143 -4.29 -20.21 1.67
N VAL A 144 -3.96 -18.99 2.05
CA VAL A 144 -4.20 -17.77 1.25
C VAL A 144 -2.95 -17.38 0.47
N THR A 145 -1.83 -17.13 1.15
CA THR A 145 -0.56 -16.74 0.51
C THR A 145 0.60 -17.52 1.09
N VAL A 146 1.64 -17.70 0.26
CA VAL A 146 2.95 -18.19 0.68
C VAL A 146 3.98 -17.21 0.15
N GLN A 147 4.78 -16.62 1.03
CA GLN A 147 5.73 -15.57 0.68
C GLN A 147 7.15 -15.96 1.12
N PRO A 148 8.14 -15.83 0.23
CA PRO A 148 9.54 -15.93 0.64
C PRO A 148 9.96 -14.67 1.37
N LYS A 149 10.71 -14.85 2.45
CA LYS A 149 11.44 -13.79 3.15
C LYS A 149 12.87 -14.29 3.40
N PRO A 150 13.85 -13.42 3.59
CA PRO A 150 15.22 -13.86 3.92
C PRO A 150 15.21 -14.79 5.14
N GLY A 151 15.61 -16.05 4.94
CA GLY A 151 15.69 -17.07 5.99
C GLY A 151 14.36 -17.69 6.42
N GLU A 152 13.22 -17.30 5.85
CA GLU A 152 11.91 -17.82 6.25
C GLU A 152 10.89 -17.87 5.11
N ILE A 153 9.87 -18.69 5.29
CA ILE A 153 8.66 -18.69 4.46
C ILE A 153 7.47 -18.27 5.34
N VAL A 154 6.75 -17.26 4.90
CA VAL A 154 5.56 -16.75 5.60
C VAL A 154 4.31 -17.29 4.93
N VAL A 155 3.50 -17.99 5.70
CA VAL A 155 2.25 -18.62 5.23
C VAL A 155 1.06 -17.91 5.87
N THR A 156 0.15 -17.36 5.05
CA THR A 156 -1.12 -16.81 5.52
C THR A 156 -2.22 -17.86 5.44
N ILE A 157 -2.90 -18.07 6.56
CA ILE A 157 -4.04 -19.00 6.69
C ILE A 157 -5.29 -18.19 7.00
N ALA A 158 -6.36 -18.38 6.23
CA ALA A 158 -7.64 -17.72 6.48
C ALA A 158 -8.30 -18.22 7.74
N GLY A 159 -8.79 -17.30 8.57
CA GLY A 159 -9.61 -17.58 9.73
C GLY A 159 -11.10 -17.77 9.37
N ALA A 160 -11.81 -18.55 10.15
CA ALA A 160 -13.27 -18.69 10.02
C ALA A 160 -13.99 -17.38 10.35
N LYS A 161 -13.50 -16.65 11.34
CA LYS A 161 -13.97 -15.31 11.72
C LYS A 161 -12.93 -14.28 11.33
N ARG A 162 -13.31 -13.33 10.47
CA ARG A 162 -12.47 -12.20 10.07
C ARG A 162 -12.84 -10.97 10.88
N GLN A 163 -11.85 -10.16 11.20
CA GLN A 163 -12.03 -8.93 11.97
C GLN A 163 -11.99 -7.73 11.00
N ALA A 164 -12.99 -6.87 11.07
CA ALA A 164 -12.93 -5.59 10.39
C ALA A 164 -11.93 -4.67 11.10
N VAL A 165 -11.16 -3.94 10.31
CA VAL A 165 -10.24 -2.91 10.80
C VAL A 165 -10.92 -1.56 10.61
N SER A 166 -11.16 -0.84 11.69
CA SER A 166 -11.82 0.46 11.64
C SER A 166 -10.85 1.55 11.18
N LEU A 167 -11.31 2.51 10.36
CA LEU A 167 -10.52 3.69 10.01
C LEU A 167 -10.20 4.53 11.27
N TRP A 168 -11.10 4.58 12.23
CA TRP A 168 -10.89 5.30 13.50
C TRP A 168 -9.72 4.72 14.30
N GLU A 169 -9.59 3.39 14.35
CA GLU A 169 -8.44 2.71 14.94
C GLU A 169 -7.14 3.08 14.22
N LEU A 170 -7.14 3.04 12.90
CA LEU A 170 -5.94 3.35 12.12
C LEU A 170 -5.56 4.83 12.26
N TRP A 171 -6.52 5.74 12.26
CA TRP A 171 -6.27 7.17 12.47
C TRP A 171 -5.76 7.48 13.89
N SER A 172 -6.15 6.74 14.90
CA SER A 172 -5.60 6.90 16.27
C SER A 172 -4.11 6.58 16.37
N ARG A 173 -3.60 5.78 15.43
CA ARG A 173 -2.20 5.31 15.37
C ARG A 173 -1.38 5.99 14.25
N ARG A 174 -2.03 6.85 13.47
CA ARG A 174 -1.46 7.41 12.26
C ARG A 174 -0.35 8.42 12.55
N GLU A 175 0.73 8.35 11.79
CA GLU A 175 1.78 9.37 11.72
C GLU A 175 1.62 10.20 10.44
N ILE A 176 1.77 11.52 10.54
CA ILE A 176 1.65 12.43 9.40
C ILE A 176 3.03 12.91 8.98
N ASN A 177 3.35 12.68 7.71
CA ASN A 177 4.59 13.16 7.10
C ASN A 177 4.33 14.45 6.30
N ARG A 178 4.72 15.59 6.85
CA ARG A 178 4.60 16.88 6.16
C ARG A 178 5.92 17.25 5.49
N ASN A 179 5.83 17.62 4.21
CA ASN A 179 6.97 18.15 3.46
C ASN A 179 7.32 19.59 3.86
N VAL A 180 8.31 20.19 3.20
CA VAL A 180 8.78 21.56 3.46
C VAL A 180 7.71 22.65 3.28
N ALA A 181 6.61 22.35 2.57
CA ALA A 181 5.47 23.24 2.38
C ALA A 181 4.32 22.97 3.36
N GLY A 182 4.49 22.06 4.31
CA GLY A 182 3.47 21.67 5.29
C GLY A 182 2.42 20.68 4.73
N ILE A 183 2.63 20.12 3.54
CA ILE A 183 1.69 19.18 2.90
C ILE A 183 2.04 17.75 3.33
N ASN A 184 1.05 16.98 3.76
CA ASN A 184 1.18 15.54 3.94
C ASN A 184 1.13 14.83 2.58
N THR A 185 2.05 13.91 2.37
CA THR A 185 2.21 13.16 1.12
C THR A 185 2.11 11.64 1.30
N SER A 186 1.86 11.19 2.53
CA SER A 186 1.75 9.77 2.86
C SER A 186 0.34 9.44 3.32
N PHE A 187 -0.36 8.60 2.57
CA PHE A 187 -1.77 8.32 2.76
C PHE A 187 -2.00 6.88 3.19
N LEU A 188 -2.91 6.70 4.14
CA LEU A 188 -3.19 5.43 4.77
C LEU A 188 -3.92 4.47 3.82
N LEU A 189 -3.40 3.26 3.67
CA LEU A 189 -4.01 2.18 2.88
C LEU A 189 -4.60 1.07 3.76
N GLY A 190 -4.06 0.85 4.95
CA GLY A 190 -4.52 -0.22 5.82
C GLY A 190 -3.50 -0.71 6.83
N LEU A 191 -3.74 -1.90 7.36
CA LEU A 191 -2.92 -2.59 8.34
C LEU A 191 -2.16 -3.74 7.68
N GLN A 192 -0.83 -3.71 7.71
CA GLN A 192 0.01 -4.77 7.15
C GLN A 192 -0.16 -6.07 7.93
N GLU A 193 -0.30 -7.19 7.22
CA GLU A 193 -0.45 -8.50 7.87
C GLU A 193 0.84 -8.97 8.55
N ILE A 194 1.99 -8.70 7.94
CA ILE A 194 3.26 -9.27 8.37
C ILE A 194 3.73 -8.76 9.74
N ASN A 195 3.49 -7.51 10.06
CA ASN A 195 3.99 -6.87 11.28
C ASN A 195 2.93 -6.06 12.03
N GLY A 196 1.72 -5.85 11.46
CA GLY A 196 0.65 -5.03 12.03
C GLY A 196 0.96 -3.54 12.07
N SER A 197 1.94 -3.09 11.28
CA SER A 197 2.18 -1.67 11.07
C SER A 197 1.18 -1.10 10.06
N LEU A 198 1.06 0.22 10.06
CA LEU A 198 0.24 0.91 9.06
C LEU A 198 0.92 0.83 7.69
N LEU A 199 0.13 0.58 6.65
CA LEU A 199 0.56 0.65 5.26
C LEU A 199 0.20 2.01 4.70
N TYR A 200 1.18 2.70 4.13
CA TYR A 200 1.00 4.00 3.50
C TYR A 200 1.28 3.96 2.00
N LEU A 201 0.57 4.80 1.26
CA LEU A 201 0.92 5.24 -0.09
C LEU A 201 1.72 6.55 0.06
N ASN A 202 3.04 6.49 -0.08
CA ASN A 202 3.89 7.67 0.02
C ASN A 202 4.19 8.26 -1.36
N LEU A 203 3.56 9.37 -1.70
CA LEU A 203 3.73 10.08 -2.97
C LEU A 203 4.81 11.17 -2.91
N GLY A 204 5.38 11.40 -1.72
CA GLY A 204 6.46 12.34 -1.46
C GLY A 204 7.85 11.70 -1.49
N SER A 205 8.82 12.40 -0.91
CA SER A 205 10.18 11.88 -0.69
C SER A 205 10.19 10.79 0.38
N GLU A 206 11.30 10.05 0.46
CA GLU A 206 11.50 9.05 1.51
C GLU A 206 11.36 9.65 2.90
N PHE A 207 10.71 8.93 3.80
CA PHE A 207 10.45 9.36 5.17
C PHE A 207 10.35 8.15 6.12
N GLY A 208 11.06 8.20 7.26
CA GLY A 208 10.94 7.20 8.32
C GLY A 208 11.15 5.74 7.85
N GLY A 209 11.99 5.52 6.84
CA GLY A 209 12.18 4.21 6.22
C GLY A 209 11.10 3.84 5.18
N LEU A 210 10.12 4.71 4.92
CA LEU A 210 9.12 4.56 3.89
C LEU A 210 9.64 5.10 2.56
N SER A 211 9.74 4.23 1.55
CA SER A 211 10.20 4.60 0.21
C SER A 211 9.22 5.55 -0.49
N SER A 212 9.72 6.31 -1.46
CA SER A 212 8.88 7.08 -2.38
C SER A 212 8.24 6.15 -3.40
N HIS A 213 6.91 6.16 -3.48
CA HIS A 213 6.13 5.35 -4.42
C HIS A 213 5.90 6.08 -5.75
N GLU A 214 5.36 5.39 -6.75
CA GLU A 214 5.04 5.99 -8.04
C GLU A 214 3.93 7.06 -7.91
N PRO A 215 3.85 8.04 -8.83
CA PRO A 215 2.89 9.13 -8.72
C PRO A 215 1.44 8.70 -8.96
N HIS A 216 1.24 7.61 -9.71
CA HIS A 216 -0.09 7.16 -10.13
C HIS A 216 -0.37 5.73 -9.67
N SER A 217 -1.65 5.44 -9.42
CA SER A 217 -2.09 4.20 -8.81
C SER A 217 -3.20 3.53 -9.63
N LEU A 218 -3.14 2.21 -9.73
CA LEU A 218 -4.24 1.35 -10.14
C LEU A 218 -4.87 0.72 -8.90
N VAL A 219 -6.19 0.85 -8.77
CA VAL A 219 -6.99 0.12 -7.79
C VAL A 219 -7.86 -0.89 -8.53
N ALA A 220 -7.73 -2.17 -8.26
CA ALA A 220 -8.58 -3.17 -8.90
C ALA A 220 -9.18 -4.14 -7.89
N GLY A 221 -10.40 -4.60 -8.18
CA GLY A 221 -11.09 -5.56 -7.33
C GLY A 221 -12.52 -5.82 -7.77
N ALA A 222 -12.92 -7.08 -7.74
CA ALA A 222 -14.27 -7.50 -8.09
C ALA A 222 -15.31 -6.91 -7.14
N THR A 223 -16.57 -6.93 -7.52
CA THR A 223 -17.70 -6.51 -6.68
C THR A 223 -17.63 -7.19 -5.30
N GLY A 224 -17.80 -6.43 -4.23
CA GLY A 224 -17.70 -6.91 -2.84
C GLY A 224 -16.27 -7.13 -2.34
N SER A 225 -15.25 -6.81 -3.13
CA SER A 225 -13.85 -6.89 -2.70
C SER A 225 -13.46 -5.80 -1.68
N GLY A 226 -14.18 -4.67 -1.65
CA GLY A 226 -13.89 -3.49 -0.84
C GLY A 226 -13.22 -2.36 -1.60
N LYS A 227 -13.28 -2.36 -2.96
CA LYS A 227 -12.65 -1.35 -3.82
C LYS A 227 -13.12 0.08 -3.49
N SER A 228 -14.44 0.33 -3.52
CA SER A 228 -15.00 1.65 -3.24
C SER A 228 -14.68 2.11 -1.82
N VAL A 229 -14.74 1.22 -0.83
CA VAL A 229 -14.40 1.54 0.58
C VAL A 229 -12.92 1.92 0.72
N LEU A 230 -12.00 1.23 0.03
CA LEU A 230 -10.58 1.60 0.03
C LEU A 230 -10.38 3.01 -0.56
N ILE A 231 -11.05 3.32 -1.67
CA ILE A 231 -10.96 4.64 -2.31
C ILE A 231 -11.56 5.72 -1.39
N GLN A 232 -12.73 5.48 -0.80
CA GLN A 232 -13.35 6.39 0.16
C GLN A 232 -12.44 6.67 1.36
N ALA A 233 -11.84 5.62 1.94
CA ALA A 233 -10.90 5.77 3.05
C ALA A 233 -9.66 6.58 2.66
N LEU A 234 -9.13 6.35 1.45
CA LEU A 234 -7.99 7.10 0.91
C LEU A 234 -8.32 8.58 0.72
N LEU A 235 -9.49 8.90 0.14
CA LEU A 235 -9.93 10.27 -0.07
C LEU A 235 -10.17 11.00 1.26
N LEU A 236 -10.76 10.32 2.24
CA LEU A 236 -10.92 10.87 3.59
C LEU A 236 -9.56 11.13 4.26
N ASP A 237 -8.59 10.22 4.11
CA ASP A 237 -7.26 10.42 4.68
C ASP A 237 -6.49 11.57 4.03
N ILE A 238 -6.64 11.78 2.72
CA ILE A 238 -6.10 12.94 2.01
C ILE A 238 -6.69 14.23 2.61
N ALA A 239 -8.02 14.28 2.75
CA ALA A 239 -8.72 15.44 3.26
C ALA A 239 -8.49 15.71 4.75
N ALA A 240 -8.41 14.65 5.57
CA ALA A 240 -8.16 14.73 7.00
C ALA A 240 -6.76 15.27 7.36
N THR A 241 -5.80 15.11 6.45
CA THR A 241 -4.39 15.39 6.72
C THR A 241 -3.84 16.61 6.00
N ASN A 242 -4.62 17.22 5.13
CA ASN A 242 -4.26 18.43 4.40
C ASN A 242 -5.40 19.44 4.42
N PRO A 243 -5.12 20.75 4.47
CA PRO A 243 -6.14 21.77 4.24
C PRO A 243 -6.56 21.79 2.75
N LYS A 244 -7.82 22.20 2.49
CA LYS A 244 -8.39 22.23 1.13
C LYS A 244 -7.62 23.10 0.13
N GLU A 245 -6.89 24.11 0.62
CA GLU A 245 -6.04 24.99 -0.19
C GLU A 245 -4.78 24.27 -0.70
N LEU A 246 -4.39 23.16 -0.06
CA LEU A 246 -3.16 22.42 -0.37
C LEU A 246 -3.41 21.01 -0.92
N ALA A 247 -4.66 20.52 -0.90
CA ALA A 247 -5.04 19.26 -1.53
C ALA A 247 -6.45 19.36 -2.13
N GLN A 248 -6.61 18.96 -3.37
CA GLN A 248 -7.88 18.99 -4.08
C GLN A 248 -8.16 17.63 -4.73
N ILE A 249 -9.42 17.27 -4.77
CA ILE A 249 -9.92 15.99 -5.28
C ILE A 249 -10.81 16.26 -6.49
N ILE A 250 -10.59 15.50 -7.56
CA ILE A 250 -11.46 15.40 -8.73
C ILE A 250 -11.93 13.96 -8.79
N LEU A 251 -13.23 13.74 -8.83
CA LEU A 251 -13.83 12.41 -8.87
C LEU A 251 -14.61 12.21 -10.16
N ILE A 252 -14.26 11.17 -10.90
CA ILE A 252 -14.93 10.71 -12.12
C ILE A 252 -15.57 9.36 -11.81
N ASP A 253 -16.88 9.24 -11.96
CA ASP A 253 -17.61 7.99 -11.75
C ASP A 253 -18.72 7.79 -12.79
N PRO A 254 -18.57 6.83 -13.74
CA PRO A 254 -19.60 6.47 -14.72
C PRO A 254 -20.95 6.04 -14.10
N LYS A 255 -20.93 5.61 -12.83
CA LYS A 255 -22.11 5.14 -12.10
C LYS A 255 -22.85 6.26 -11.36
N MET A 256 -22.74 7.51 -11.85
CA MET A 256 -23.45 8.68 -11.32
C MET A 256 -23.05 9.09 -9.90
N GLY A 257 -21.87 8.67 -9.42
CA GLY A 257 -21.36 9.06 -8.11
C GLY A 257 -22.06 8.39 -6.92
N VAL A 258 -22.86 7.35 -7.14
CA VAL A 258 -23.68 6.73 -6.09
C VAL A 258 -22.83 6.21 -4.93
N ASP A 259 -21.73 5.53 -5.24
CA ASP A 259 -20.80 5.00 -4.22
C ASP A 259 -20.06 6.10 -3.44
N TYR A 260 -20.04 7.33 -3.96
CA TYR A 260 -19.27 8.45 -3.41
C TYR A 260 -20.13 9.62 -2.94
N ALA A 261 -21.45 9.48 -2.97
CA ALA A 261 -22.37 10.52 -2.56
C ALA A 261 -22.04 11.13 -1.17
N PRO A 262 -21.67 10.34 -0.15
CA PRO A 262 -21.30 10.90 1.15
C PRO A 262 -20.02 11.76 1.14
N LEU A 263 -19.18 11.65 0.11
CA LEU A 263 -17.97 12.45 -0.04
C LEU A 263 -18.17 13.73 -0.84
N ALA A 264 -19.34 13.93 -1.46
CA ALA A 264 -19.60 15.08 -2.33
C ALA A 264 -19.47 16.43 -1.58
N ASP A 265 -19.74 16.43 -0.27
CA ASP A 265 -19.67 17.61 0.59
C ASP A 265 -18.28 17.87 1.18
N LEU A 266 -17.25 17.07 0.83
CA LEU A 266 -15.88 17.32 1.25
C LEU A 266 -15.40 18.67 0.72
N PRO A 267 -14.85 19.56 1.57
CA PRO A 267 -14.37 20.88 1.14
C PRO A 267 -13.19 20.81 0.17
N HIS A 268 -12.59 19.63 0.00
CA HIS A 268 -11.49 19.33 -0.91
C HIS A 268 -11.95 18.97 -2.32
N MET A 269 -13.25 18.71 -2.53
CA MET A 269 -13.78 18.47 -3.87
C MET A 269 -13.62 19.75 -4.71
N ARG A 270 -12.95 19.63 -5.87
CA ARG A 270 -12.73 20.78 -6.77
C ARG A 270 -14.01 21.18 -7.49
N ASP A 271 -14.76 20.18 -7.92
CA ASP A 271 -16.01 20.32 -8.67
C ASP A 271 -16.98 19.19 -8.29
N GLU A 272 -18.19 19.22 -8.87
CA GLU A 272 -19.12 18.10 -8.78
C GLU A 272 -18.53 16.81 -9.37
N ILE A 273 -19.04 15.65 -8.95
CA ILE A 273 -18.61 14.35 -9.47
C ILE A 273 -18.88 14.30 -10.97
N VAL A 274 -17.85 14.00 -11.74
CA VAL A 274 -17.91 13.92 -13.21
C VAL A 274 -18.52 12.57 -13.60
N THR A 275 -19.65 12.61 -14.32
CA THR A 275 -20.43 11.41 -14.65
C THR A 275 -20.54 11.11 -16.15
N THR A 276 -19.92 11.94 -17.00
CA THR A 276 -19.91 11.75 -18.46
C THR A 276 -18.49 11.66 -19.02
N LYS A 277 -18.33 10.87 -20.07
CA LYS A 277 -17.01 10.65 -20.69
C LYS A 277 -16.45 11.91 -21.36
N GLU A 278 -17.32 12.74 -21.93
CA GLU A 278 -16.95 14.02 -22.58
C GLU A 278 -16.33 14.94 -21.52
N LYS A 279 -17.00 15.09 -20.36
CA LYS A 279 -16.49 15.93 -19.27
C LYS A 279 -15.21 15.34 -18.66
N ALA A 280 -15.11 14.01 -18.57
CA ALA A 280 -13.91 13.34 -18.10
C ALA A 280 -12.71 13.61 -19.02
N SER A 281 -12.89 13.58 -20.35
CA SER A 281 -11.87 13.95 -21.32
C SER A 281 -11.42 15.40 -21.15
N GLU A 282 -12.37 16.35 -21.03
CA GLU A 282 -12.07 17.77 -20.77
C GLU A 282 -11.24 17.95 -19.49
N VAL A 283 -11.60 17.27 -18.42
CA VAL A 283 -10.90 17.33 -17.13
C VAL A 283 -9.47 16.80 -17.26
N LEU A 284 -9.26 15.69 -17.95
CA LEU A 284 -7.93 15.13 -18.18
C LEU A 284 -7.05 16.07 -19.02
N GLU A 285 -7.59 16.68 -20.06
CA GLU A 285 -6.88 17.69 -20.88
C GLU A 285 -6.55 18.94 -20.05
N ALA A 286 -7.50 19.41 -19.23
CA ALA A 286 -7.28 20.54 -18.33
C ALA A 286 -6.15 20.26 -17.32
N LEU A 287 -6.05 19.04 -16.78
CA LEU A 287 -4.95 18.65 -15.89
C LEU A 287 -3.60 18.62 -16.59
N VAL A 288 -3.56 18.18 -17.84
CA VAL A 288 -2.33 18.25 -18.64
C VAL A 288 -1.90 19.71 -18.81
N GLN A 289 -2.84 20.60 -19.14
CA GLN A 289 -2.56 22.02 -19.26
C GLN A 289 -2.12 22.64 -17.93
N GLU A 290 -2.80 22.31 -16.83
CA GLU A 290 -2.43 22.74 -15.48
C GLU A 290 -1.01 22.30 -15.12
N MET A 291 -0.63 21.06 -15.42
CA MET A 291 0.73 20.57 -15.22
C MET A 291 1.76 21.45 -15.95
N GLU A 292 1.49 21.79 -17.21
CA GLU A 292 2.40 22.64 -18.00
C GLU A 292 2.49 24.07 -17.47
N ASP A 293 1.37 24.62 -16.98
CA ASP A 293 1.33 25.94 -16.33
C ASP A 293 2.13 25.96 -15.04
N ARG A 294 2.04 24.87 -14.24
CA ARG A 294 2.84 24.68 -13.02
C ARG A 294 4.33 24.66 -13.34
N TYR A 295 4.75 23.94 -14.40
CA TYR A 295 6.15 23.94 -14.83
C TYR A 295 6.64 25.33 -15.26
N ARG A 296 5.79 26.13 -15.93
CA ARG A 296 6.12 27.53 -16.24
C ARG A 296 6.30 28.38 -14.99
N ALA A 297 5.42 28.19 -13.99
CA ALA A 297 5.53 28.86 -12.70
C ALA A 297 6.82 28.43 -11.94
N PHE A 298 7.13 27.14 -11.92
CA PHE A 298 8.35 26.61 -11.30
C PHE A 298 9.62 27.19 -11.96
N ALA A 299 9.66 27.24 -13.27
CA ALA A 299 10.78 27.84 -14.00
C ALA A 299 10.96 29.32 -13.66
N LYS A 300 9.87 30.10 -13.61
CA LYS A 300 9.88 31.52 -13.22
C LYS A 300 10.36 31.71 -11.77
N ALA A 301 9.91 30.87 -10.85
CA ALA A 301 10.29 30.91 -9.43
C ALA A 301 11.65 30.25 -9.15
N ARG A 302 12.30 29.65 -10.16
CA ARG A 302 13.55 28.89 -10.02
C ARG A 302 13.41 27.77 -8.99
N THR A 303 12.33 27.00 -9.07
CA THR A 303 12.05 25.81 -8.28
C THR A 303 11.90 24.61 -9.19
N ARG A 304 11.98 23.39 -8.65
CA ARG A 304 11.95 22.14 -9.43
C ARG A 304 10.64 21.37 -9.31
N ASP A 305 9.89 21.61 -8.23
CA ASP A 305 8.71 20.84 -7.85
C ASP A 305 7.74 21.66 -6.99
N LEU A 306 6.54 21.14 -6.82
CA LEU A 306 5.47 21.75 -6.02
C LEU A 306 5.89 22.06 -4.57
N PRO A 307 6.53 21.14 -3.80
CA PRO A 307 6.93 21.46 -2.43
C PRO A 307 7.90 22.65 -2.35
N THR A 308 8.91 22.70 -3.22
CA THR A 308 9.87 23.80 -3.23
C THR A 308 9.27 25.11 -3.75
N TYR A 309 8.32 25.03 -4.67
CA TYR A 309 7.55 26.20 -5.11
C TYR A 309 6.71 26.76 -3.94
N ASN A 310 5.88 25.92 -3.32
CA ASN A 310 5.00 26.34 -2.24
C ASN A 310 5.76 26.83 -0.99
N SER A 311 6.98 26.34 -0.76
CA SER A 311 7.81 26.84 0.36
C SER A 311 8.28 28.28 0.18
N LYS A 312 8.31 28.80 -1.07
CA LYS A 312 8.71 30.17 -1.41
C LYS A 312 7.53 31.08 -1.74
N ALA A 313 6.41 30.50 -2.16
CA ALA A 313 5.21 31.22 -2.56
C ALA A 313 4.50 31.85 -1.34
N SER A 314 3.85 32.99 -1.55
CA SER A 314 2.92 33.53 -0.56
C SER A 314 1.74 32.56 -0.37
N PRO A 315 1.02 32.60 0.74
CA PRO A 315 -0.12 31.68 0.97
C PRO A 315 -1.13 31.66 -0.18
N GLU A 316 -1.40 32.84 -0.78
CA GLU A 316 -2.37 33.00 -1.87
C GLU A 316 -1.87 32.45 -3.23
N GLU A 317 -0.54 32.32 -3.39
CA GLU A 317 0.08 31.79 -4.61
C GLU A 317 0.38 30.30 -4.53
N ARG A 318 0.18 29.66 -3.38
CA ARG A 318 0.40 28.21 -3.21
C ARG A 318 -0.52 27.41 -4.09
N LEU A 319 0.02 26.35 -4.65
CA LEU A 319 -0.70 25.43 -5.52
C LEU A 319 -1.02 24.14 -4.76
N PRO A 320 -2.24 23.61 -4.89
CA PRO A 320 -2.62 22.35 -4.25
C PRO A 320 -1.99 21.14 -4.93
N MET A 321 -1.80 20.04 -4.19
CA MET A 321 -1.78 18.73 -4.80
C MET A 321 -3.15 18.42 -5.38
N VAL A 322 -3.20 17.72 -6.51
CA VAL A 322 -4.44 17.31 -7.17
C VAL A 322 -4.50 15.80 -7.26
N PHE A 323 -5.57 15.24 -6.75
CA PHE A 323 -5.89 13.81 -6.83
C PHE A 323 -7.07 13.61 -7.76
N LEU A 324 -6.82 13.04 -8.95
CA LEU A 324 -7.90 12.63 -9.83
C LEU A 324 -8.17 11.14 -9.60
N VAL A 325 -9.37 10.82 -9.14
CA VAL A 325 -9.89 9.45 -9.06
C VAL A 325 -10.83 9.23 -10.24
N HIS A 326 -10.53 8.21 -11.05
CA HIS A 326 -11.43 7.73 -12.09
C HIS A 326 -11.89 6.32 -11.72
N ASP A 327 -13.04 6.25 -11.04
CA ASP A 327 -13.63 4.93 -10.74
C ASP A 327 -14.24 4.32 -12.00
N GLU A 328 -14.22 3.02 -12.08
CA GLU A 328 -14.70 2.17 -13.18
C GLU A 328 -14.35 2.71 -14.58
N PHE A 329 -13.11 3.21 -14.74
CA PHE A 329 -12.66 3.75 -16.03
C PHE A 329 -12.85 2.76 -17.18
N ALA A 330 -12.86 1.47 -16.89
CA ALA A 330 -13.06 0.38 -17.85
C ALA A 330 -14.37 0.51 -18.63
N ASP A 331 -15.43 1.06 -18.02
CA ASP A 331 -16.74 1.19 -18.66
C ASP A 331 -16.71 2.04 -19.92
N TRP A 332 -15.86 3.08 -19.92
CA TRP A 332 -15.73 3.99 -21.06
C TRP A 332 -14.56 3.65 -22.00
N MET A 333 -13.62 2.79 -21.58
CA MET A 333 -12.44 2.43 -22.38
C MET A 333 -12.75 1.54 -23.59
N LEU A 334 -13.99 1.10 -23.75
CA LEU A 334 -14.46 0.43 -24.97
C LEU A 334 -14.77 1.43 -26.10
N ASP A 335 -14.91 2.72 -25.78
CA ASP A 335 -15.01 3.79 -26.75
C ASP A 335 -13.59 4.21 -27.20
N ASP A 336 -13.31 4.06 -28.49
CA ASP A 336 -11.97 4.29 -29.03
C ASP A 336 -11.51 5.74 -28.94
N GLU A 337 -12.41 6.72 -29.03
CA GLU A 337 -12.12 8.14 -28.89
C GLU A 337 -11.74 8.47 -27.45
N TYR A 338 -12.53 8.00 -26.49
CA TYR A 338 -12.26 8.15 -25.07
C TYR A 338 -10.93 7.47 -24.68
N LYS A 339 -10.72 6.24 -25.13
CA LYS A 339 -9.49 5.48 -24.91
C LYS A 339 -8.26 6.21 -25.43
N ALA A 340 -8.35 6.81 -26.62
CA ALA A 340 -7.26 7.60 -27.17
C ALA A 340 -6.98 8.87 -26.35
N SER A 341 -8.03 9.59 -25.93
CA SER A 341 -7.94 10.78 -25.07
C SER A 341 -7.29 10.45 -23.72
N VAL A 342 -7.77 9.41 -23.03
CA VAL A 342 -7.19 8.94 -21.75
C VAL A 342 -5.73 8.53 -21.93
N GLY A 343 -5.43 7.75 -22.98
CA GLY A 343 -4.08 7.30 -23.28
C GLY A 343 -3.10 8.45 -23.46
N ALA A 344 -3.49 9.46 -24.25
CA ALA A 344 -2.68 10.66 -24.51
C ALA A 344 -2.47 11.48 -23.21
N ALA A 345 -3.53 11.71 -22.43
CA ALA A 345 -3.44 12.47 -21.19
C ALA A 345 -2.56 11.76 -20.16
N VAL A 346 -2.76 10.46 -19.93
CA VAL A 346 -1.98 9.67 -18.98
C VAL A 346 -0.52 9.57 -19.39
N GLN A 347 -0.21 9.43 -20.69
CA GLN A 347 1.16 9.45 -21.19
C GLN A 347 1.87 10.76 -20.88
N ARG A 348 1.19 11.90 -21.06
CA ARG A 348 1.77 13.23 -20.76
C ARG A 348 1.93 13.46 -19.27
N LEU A 349 0.96 13.06 -18.45
CA LEU A 349 0.99 13.18 -16.99
C LEU A 349 1.99 12.20 -16.37
N GLY A 350 2.10 10.98 -16.87
CA GLY A 350 2.87 9.89 -16.27
C GLY A 350 4.32 10.24 -15.94
N VAL A 351 4.99 11.00 -16.79
CA VAL A 351 6.41 11.35 -16.62
C VAL A 351 6.61 12.60 -15.74
N LYS A 352 5.71 13.58 -15.83
CA LYS A 352 5.92 14.91 -15.26
C LYS A 352 5.03 15.25 -14.05
N ALA A 353 3.94 14.54 -13.87
CA ALA A 353 2.92 14.90 -12.89
C ALA A 353 3.40 14.86 -11.44
N ARG A 354 4.37 13.97 -11.10
CA ARG A 354 4.95 13.90 -9.75
C ARG A 354 5.45 15.26 -9.26
N ALA A 355 6.33 15.90 -10.02
CA ALA A 355 6.89 17.19 -9.62
C ALA A 355 5.84 18.30 -9.61
N ALA A 356 4.81 18.20 -10.47
CA ALA A 356 3.68 19.12 -10.47
C ALA A 356 2.67 18.86 -9.33
N GLY A 357 2.78 17.77 -8.58
CA GLY A 357 1.86 17.40 -7.52
C GLY A 357 0.49 16.96 -8.04
N ILE A 358 0.44 16.28 -9.20
CA ILE A 358 -0.79 15.74 -9.79
C ILE A 358 -0.72 14.22 -9.75
N HIS A 359 -1.73 13.58 -9.16
CA HIS A 359 -1.78 12.16 -8.91
C HIS A 359 -3.05 11.55 -9.50
N LEU A 360 -2.88 10.48 -10.28
CA LEU A 360 -3.99 9.75 -10.89
C LEU A 360 -4.24 8.45 -10.11
N ILE A 361 -5.48 8.16 -9.82
CA ILE A 361 -5.95 6.93 -9.19
C ILE A 361 -7.04 6.35 -10.08
N PHE A 362 -6.69 5.37 -10.89
CA PHE A 362 -7.62 4.71 -11.78
C PHE A 362 -8.10 3.42 -11.15
N ALA A 363 -9.41 3.21 -11.17
CA ALA A 363 -10.02 2.05 -10.55
C ALA A 363 -10.91 1.27 -11.51
N ALA A 364 -10.85 -0.07 -11.42
CA ALA A 364 -11.67 -0.96 -12.24
C ALA A 364 -12.01 -2.25 -11.50
N GLN A 365 -13.20 -2.80 -11.79
CA GLN A 365 -13.59 -4.13 -11.32
C GLN A 365 -12.91 -5.23 -12.14
N ARG A 366 -12.74 -5.01 -13.44
CA ARG A 366 -12.13 -5.94 -14.39
C ARG A 366 -11.13 -5.22 -15.30
N PRO A 367 -9.90 -5.01 -14.83
CA PRO A 367 -8.85 -4.52 -15.70
C PRO A 367 -8.43 -5.66 -16.63
N ASP A 368 -8.95 -5.68 -17.86
CA ASP A 368 -8.52 -6.59 -18.92
C ASP A 368 -7.61 -5.89 -19.94
N LYS A 369 -7.12 -6.63 -20.92
CA LYS A 369 -6.17 -6.09 -21.90
C LYS A 369 -6.77 -5.04 -22.82
N ASP A 370 -8.08 -5.13 -23.09
CA ASP A 370 -8.75 -4.23 -24.03
C ASP A 370 -9.00 -2.86 -23.41
N VAL A 371 -9.34 -2.83 -22.11
CA VAL A 371 -9.60 -1.60 -21.37
C VAL A 371 -8.36 -1.03 -20.68
N MET A 372 -7.29 -1.83 -20.54
CA MET A 372 -6.05 -1.42 -19.89
C MET A 372 -4.81 -1.70 -20.76
N PRO A 373 -4.59 -0.89 -21.81
CA PRO A 373 -3.41 -1.02 -22.67
C PRO A 373 -2.11 -0.96 -21.86
N MET A 374 -1.04 -1.58 -22.38
CA MET A 374 0.26 -1.66 -21.69
C MET A 374 0.77 -0.30 -21.24
N GLN A 375 0.69 0.73 -22.09
CA GLN A 375 1.13 2.09 -21.76
C GLN A 375 0.40 2.68 -20.53
N LEU A 376 -0.94 2.51 -20.46
CA LEU A 376 -1.71 2.95 -19.31
C LEU A 376 -1.26 2.20 -18.05
N ARG A 377 -1.09 0.89 -18.19
CA ARG A 377 -0.67 0.01 -17.11
C ARG A 377 0.72 0.35 -16.55
N GLU A 378 1.67 0.70 -17.41
CA GLU A 378 3.02 1.08 -17.02
C GLU A 378 3.05 2.43 -16.26
N ASN A 379 2.20 3.37 -16.63
CA ASN A 379 2.10 4.67 -15.95
C ASN A 379 1.39 4.60 -14.58
N LEU A 380 0.55 3.59 -14.36
CA LEU A 380 -0.11 3.35 -13.07
C LEU A 380 0.77 2.41 -12.21
N GLY A 381 1.92 2.88 -11.76
CA GLY A 381 2.96 2.05 -11.15
C GLY A 381 2.60 1.44 -9.79
N ASN A 382 1.85 2.16 -8.94
CA ASN A 382 1.33 1.57 -7.70
C ASN A 382 0.14 0.68 -8.02
N ARG A 383 0.16 -0.56 -7.51
CA ARG A 383 -0.90 -1.53 -7.70
C ARG A 383 -1.54 -1.84 -6.36
N LEU A 384 -2.77 -1.42 -6.17
CA LEU A 384 -3.56 -1.64 -4.97
C LEU A 384 -4.69 -2.62 -5.33
N ILE A 385 -4.40 -3.91 -5.24
CA ILE A 385 -5.25 -4.95 -5.81
C ILE A 385 -5.95 -5.71 -4.70
N LEU A 386 -7.26 -5.62 -4.69
CA LEU A 386 -8.15 -6.43 -3.87
C LEU A 386 -8.50 -7.73 -4.59
N LYS A 387 -9.41 -8.54 -4.02
CA LYS A 387 -9.83 -9.79 -4.65
C LYS A 387 -10.36 -9.55 -6.06
N VAL A 388 -9.79 -10.26 -7.02
CA VAL A 388 -10.26 -10.30 -8.42
C VAL A 388 -10.92 -11.64 -8.75
N SER A 389 -11.61 -11.70 -9.88
CA SER A 389 -12.43 -12.87 -10.28
C SER A 389 -11.63 -14.04 -10.82
N SER A 390 -10.42 -13.81 -11.33
CA SER A 390 -9.62 -14.85 -12.00
C SER A 390 -8.13 -14.59 -11.93
N GLU A 391 -7.34 -15.65 -12.11
CA GLU A 391 -5.88 -15.58 -12.24
C GLU A 391 -5.45 -14.72 -13.44
N ALA A 392 -6.19 -14.75 -14.54
CA ALA A 392 -5.92 -13.92 -15.72
C ALA A 392 -6.03 -12.43 -15.37
N THR A 393 -7.07 -12.04 -14.65
CA THR A 393 -7.25 -10.66 -14.16
C THR A 393 -6.15 -10.29 -13.18
N SER A 394 -5.75 -11.20 -12.28
CA SER A 394 -4.63 -10.99 -11.35
C SER A 394 -3.33 -10.69 -12.10
N LYS A 395 -3.01 -11.48 -13.14
CA LYS A 395 -1.81 -11.26 -13.97
C LYS A 395 -1.79 -9.91 -14.68
N ILE A 396 -2.95 -9.38 -15.07
CA ILE A 396 -3.05 -8.05 -15.70
C ILE A 396 -2.89 -6.94 -14.65
N ALA A 397 -3.59 -7.06 -13.52
CA ALA A 397 -3.61 -6.03 -12.49
C ALA A 397 -2.33 -5.98 -11.64
N LEU A 398 -1.74 -7.15 -11.33
CA LEU A 398 -0.66 -7.32 -10.36
C LEU A 398 0.66 -7.81 -11.00
N ASP A 399 0.66 -8.07 -12.32
CA ASP A 399 1.74 -8.69 -13.10
C ASP A 399 2.09 -10.13 -12.64
N ARG A 400 1.22 -10.75 -11.83
CA ARG A 400 1.36 -12.12 -11.31
C ARG A 400 0.04 -12.67 -10.78
N PRO A 401 -0.10 -14.00 -10.63
CA PRO A 401 -1.25 -14.59 -9.96
C PRO A 401 -1.22 -14.31 -8.45
N GLY A 402 -2.38 -14.48 -7.79
CA GLY A 402 -2.52 -14.42 -6.33
C GLY A 402 -3.65 -13.53 -5.85
N ALA A 403 -4.03 -12.48 -6.59
CA ALA A 403 -5.13 -11.61 -6.17
C ALA A 403 -6.51 -12.30 -6.22
N GLU A 404 -6.67 -13.35 -7.03
CA GLU A 404 -7.87 -14.20 -7.05
C GLU A 404 -8.05 -15.03 -5.77
N LEU A 405 -6.96 -15.25 -5.04
CA LEU A 405 -6.94 -15.98 -3.78
C LEU A 405 -7.23 -15.10 -2.55
N LEU A 406 -7.21 -13.78 -2.71
CA LEU A 406 -7.55 -12.85 -1.64
C LEU A 406 -8.98 -13.09 -1.13
N LEU A 407 -9.22 -12.71 0.12
CA LEU A 407 -10.45 -13.05 0.82
C LEU A 407 -11.62 -12.06 0.56
N GLY A 408 -11.36 -10.95 -0.17
CA GLY A 408 -12.33 -9.86 -0.36
C GLY A 408 -12.50 -9.00 0.91
N ARG A 409 -13.48 -8.10 0.92
CA ARG A 409 -13.78 -7.21 2.05
C ARG A 409 -12.55 -6.46 2.56
N GLY A 410 -11.80 -5.84 1.66
CA GLY A 410 -10.62 -5.05 1.98
C GLY A 410 -9.31 -5.82 2.14
N HIS A 411 -9.27 -7.16 1.92
CA HIS A 411 -8.01 -7.87 1.85
C HIS A 411 -7.26 -7.44 0.59
N LEU A 412 -6.08 -6.83 0.76
CA LEU A 412 -5.33 -6.07 -0.21
C LEU A 412 -3.96 -6.71 -0.47
N ALA A 413 -3.58 -6.81 -1.73
CA ALA A 413 -2.20 -7.01 -2.16
C ALA A 413 -1.69 -5.72 -2.82
N ALA A 414 -0.71 -5.07 -2.22
CA ALA A 414 -0.09 -3.86 -2.73
C ALA A 414 1.28 -4.17 -3.34
N LYS A 415 1.49 -3.71 -4.59
CA LYS A 415 2.80 -3.66 -5.24
C LYS A 415 3.21 -2.20 -5.30
N LEU A 416 4.18 -1.84 -4.49
CA LEU A 416 4.65 -0.47 -4.30
C LEU A 416 6.15 -0.41 -4.59
N ASN A 417 6.61 0.68 -5.18
CA ASN A 417 8.03 0.87 -5.47
C ASN A 417 8.82 0.96 -4.14
N GLY A 418 10.02 0.34 -4.11
CA GLY A 418 10.86 0.28 -2.91
C GLY A 418 10.50 -0.84 -1.93
N GLU A 419 9.36 -1.50 -2.10
CA GLU A 419 8.98 -2.67 -1.30
C GLU A 419 9.50 -3.97 -1.92
N GLN A 420 9.99 -4.89 -1.07
CA GLN A 420 10.44 -6.20 -1.53
C GLN A 420 9.24 -7.15 -1.76
N GLY A 421 8.74 -7.19 -3.00
CA GLY A 421 7.62 -8.03 -3.40
C GLY A 421 6.25 -7.40 -3.09
N LEU A 422 5.26 -8.25 -2.80
CA LEU A 422 3.91 -7.80 -2.46
C LEU A 422 3.80 -7.56 -0.96
N VAL A 423 3.11 -6.46 -0.61
CA VAL A 423 2.68 -6.19 0.76
C VAL A 423 1.21 -6.58 0.88
N PHE A 424 0.91 -7.53 1.75
CA PHE A 424 -0.47 -7.91 2.07
C PHE A 424 -0.96 -7.14 3.27
N ALA A 425 -2.17 -6.59 3.16
CA ALA A 425 -2.75 -5.74 4.17
C ALA A 425 -4.28 -5.89 4.23
N GLN A 426 -4.86 -5.42 5.31
CA GLN A 426 -6.29 -5.23 5.45
C GLN A 426 -6.60 -3.74 5.33
N ALA A 427 -7.33 -3.36 4.29
CA ALA A 427 -7.88 -2.01 4.13
C ALA A 427 -8.90 -1.71 5.22
N PRO A 428 -9.05 -0.45 5.65
CA PRO A 428 -10.01 -0.08 6.66
C PRO A 428 -11.45 -0.28 6.17
N PHE A 429 -12.34 -0.55 7.11
CA PHE A 429 -13.77 -0.55 6.90
C PHE A 429 -14.38 0.75 7.43
N LEU A 430 -15.37 1.25 6.70
CA LEU A 430 -16.19 2.40 7.02
C LEU A 430 -17.65 2.08 6.70
N SER A 431 -18.56 2.47 7.55
CA SER A 431 -19.98 2.58 7.24
C SER A 431 -20.28 3.95 6.62
N ASP A 432 -21.42 4.11 5.95
CA ASP A 432 -21.85 5.40 5.42
C ASP A 432 -21.94 6.47 6.53
N GLN A 433 -22.42 6.09 7.73
CA GLN A 433 -22.46 6.95 8.90
C GLN A 433 -21.06 7.39 9.37
N ASP A 434 -20.06 6.52 9.26
CA ASP A 434 -18.70 6.89 9.60
C ASP A 434 -18.11 7.86 8.59
N ILE A 435 -18.45 7.71 7.30
CA ILE A 435 -18.05 8.64 6.24
C ILE A 435 -18.67 10.01 6.45
N GLU A 436 -19.98 10.07 6.68
CA GLU A 436 -20.70 11.31 6.95
C GLU A 436 -20.14 12.05 8.16
N ALA A 437 -19.90 11.35 9.27
CA ALA A 437 -19.30 11.92 10.47
C ALA A 437 -17.88 12.45 10.23
N ALA A 438 -17.07 11.73 9.43
CA ALA A 438 -15.72 12.18 9.08
C ALA A 438 -15.76 13.42 8.19
N VAL A 439 -16.66 13.48 7.19
CA VAL A 439 -16.84 14.63 6.30
C VAL A 439 -17.27 15.87 7.09
N GLU A 440 -18.18 15.73 8.02
CA GLU A 440 -18.64 16.82 8.90
C GLU A 440 -17.47 17.37 9.74
N ALA A 441 -16.71 16.51 10.41
CA ALA A 441 -15.58 16.92 11.24
C ALA A 441 -14.46 17.57 10.41
N ILE A 442 -14.14 17.04 9.23
CA ILE A 442 -13.14 17.62 8.32
C ILE A 442 -13.60 19.01 7.83
N SER A 443 -14.90 19.17 7.53
CA SER A 443 -15.47 20.43 7.08
C SER A 443 -15.42 21.49 8.20
N GLU A 444 -15.73 21.12 9.44
CA GLU A 444 -15.62 22.00 10.60
C GLU A 444 -14.16 22.46 10.84
N ASP A 445 -13.20 21.56 10.76
CA ASP A 445 -11.78 21.88 10.92
C ASP A 445 -11.28 22.82 9.83
N ASN A 446 -11.71 22.63 8.56
CA ASN A 446 -11.35 23.53 7.46
C ASN A 446 -11.98 24.92 7.59
N LEU A 447 -13.20 25.04 8.11
CA LEU A 447 -13.85 26.33 8.39
C LEU A 447 -13.08 27.10 9.46
N LYS A 448 -12.63 26.45 10.54
CA LYS A 448 -11.87 27.08 11.64
C LYS A 448 -10.46 27.50 11.21
N ALA A 449 -9.84 26.79 10.27
CA ALA A 449 -8.52 27.13 9.75
C ALA A 449 -8.54 28.32 8.78
N SER A 450 -9.72 28.68 8.24
CA SER A 450 -9.89 29.78 7.27
C SER A 450 -10.24 31.12 7.96
N VAL A 451 -10.41 31.14 9.29
CA VAL A 451 -10.65 32.31 10.14
C VAL A 451 -9.37 32.67 10.91
#